data_f218b24ac770849ce6580016e45e40e0
#
_entry.id   f218b24ac770849ce6580016e45e40e0
#
_cell.length_a   1.000
_cell.length_b   1.000
_cell.length_c   1.000
_cell.angle_alpha   90.00
_cell.angle_beta   90.00
_cell.angle_gamma   90.00
#
_symmetry.space_group_name_H-M   'P 1'
#
loop_
_entity.id
_entity.type
_entity.pdbx_description
1 polymer ?
#
loop_
_entity_poly.entity_id
_entity_poly.type
_entity_poly.pdbx_seq_one_letter_code
_entity_poly.pdbx_strand_id
1 'polypeptide(L)'
;INRKLNYIMNTIKKLLLGKPLKNNEISHQKLSKLWGLPIMASDAVSSVAYAIEEILLVLIPIAGILAFKFIPYITISILLLLLILVLSYSQIIDHYPNGGGAYAVAKENLGKIASLVVASALILDYIMTVAVSISSSTAALSSAFPALQDYKVVVSLVCVIFITLINLRGIREASNIFGLPTYIFIFSMLSLIIVGCFKLFTGTLQPVSYSTPVIPAETVKGIGMILLLRAFSSGCSAMTGIEAVSNSIPSFENPAQKNAKLILYMLGGIIIFIFGGTSILAINLHVAPSDGHTVLSQMASAVFGHGFMYYIIQIFTSIILILAANTAYNGLPQLLYILAHDGYVPRRSEEH
;
A
#
# COMPACT_ATOMS: atom_id res chain seq x y z
N ILE A 1 12.72 -46.87 -4.52
CA ILE A 1 12.47 -45.57 -5.20
C ILE A 1 11.46 -44.75 -4.37
N ASN A 2 10.31 -45.32 -3.95
CA ASN A 2 9.27 -44.64 -3.19
C ASN A 2 9.73 -44.08 -1.81
N ARG A 3 10.63 -44.74 -1.07
CA ARG A 3 11.14 -44.21 0.21
C ARG A 3 12.06 -42.99 0.02
N LYS A 4 12.91 -42.96 -1.02
CA LYS A 4 13.73 -41.78 -1.33
C LYS A 4 12.87 -40.61 -1.83
N LEU A 5 11.84 -40.87 -2.63
CA LEU A 5 10.91 -39.87 -3.12
C LEU A 5 10.11 -39.24 -1.95
N ASN A 6 9.60 -40.07 -1.04
CA ASN A 6 8.91 -39.63 0.16
C ASN A 6 9.84 -38.87 1.13
N TYR A 7 11.11 -39.25 1.24
CA TYR A 7 12.09 -38.54 2.04
C TYR A 7 12.40 -37.15 1.43
N ILE A 8 12.62 -37.09 0.12
CA ILE A 8 12.84 -35.83 -0.61
C ILE A 8 11.59 -34.95 -0.53
N MET A 9 10.40 -35.51 -0.76
CA MET A 9 9.12 -34.80 -0.65
C MET A 9 8.88 -34.28 0.76
N ASN A 10 9.16 -35.05 1.81
CA ASN A 10 9.05 -34.61 3.21
C ASN A 10 10.13 -33.59 3.57
N THR A 11 11.31 -33.67 3.00
CA THR A 11 12.37 -32.67 3.20
C THR A 11 12.02 -31.36 2.50
N ILE A 12 11.52 -31.43 1.27
CA ILE A 12 11.01 -30.29 0.51
C ILE A 12 9.79 -29.69 1.24
N LYS A 13 8.87 -30.54 1.73
CA LYS A 13 7.70 -30.08 2.51
C LYS A 13 8.10 -29.42 3.82
N LYS A 14 9.09 -29.94 4.55
CA LYS A 14 9.67 -29.30 5.75
C LYS A 14 10.42 -28.00 5.41
N LEU A 15 11.10 -27.96 4.27
CA LEU A 15 11.83 -26.79 3.80
C LEU A 15 10.86 -25.69 3.32
N LEU A 16 9.75 -26.04 2.68
CA LEU A 16 8.74 -25.13 2.15
C LEU A 16 7.72 -24.68 3.21
N LEU A 17 7.24 -25.57 4.08
CA LEU A 17 6.15 -25.29 5.02
C LEU A 17 6.61 -25.01 6.47
N GLY A 18 7.92 -25.16 6.78
CA GLY A 18 8.43 -24.92 8.14
C GLY A 18 7.92 -25.93 9.19
N LYS A 19 8.11 -25.60 10.47
CA LYS A 19 7.54 -26.37 11.59
C LYS A 19 6.23 -25.72 12.04
N PRO A 20 5.13 -26.47 12.29
CA PRO A 20 3.91 -25.91 12.82
C PRO A 20 4.17 -25.29 14.19
N LEU A 21 3.66 -24.07 14.42
CA LEU A 21 3.78 -23.36 15.68
C LEU A 21 2.87 -23.98 16.76
N LYS A 22 3.34 -24.02 18.00
CA LYS A 22 2.54 -24.47 19.14
C LYS A 22 1.58 -23.36 19.59
N ASN A 23 0.33 -23.73 19.93
CA ASN A 23 -0.71 -22.79 20.36
C ASN A 23 -0.30 -21.89 21.56
N ASN A 24 0.64 -22.33 22.40
CA ASN A 24 1.14 -21.54 23.52
C ASN A 24 2.07 -20.38 23.12
N GLU A 25 2.62 -20.38 21.91
CA GLU A 25 3.50 -19.30 21.42
C GLU A 25 2.69 -18.12 20.83
N ILE A 26 1.39 -18.37 20.55
CA ILE A 26 0.48 -17.37 19.96
C ILE A 26 0.08 -16.30 20.99
N SER A 27 -0.05 -16.68 22.27
CA SER A 27 -0.56 -15.79 23.33
C SER A 27 0.44 -14.72 23.80
N HIS A 28 1.73 -14.87 23.48
CA HIS A 28 2.80 -13.99 23.97
C HIS A 28 3.24 -12.87 23.00
N GLN A 29 2.61 -12.72 21.83
CA GLN A 29 3.03 -11.73 20.83
C GLN A 29 1.96 -10.64 20.62
N LYS A 30 1.68 -9.87 21.68
CA LYS A 30 0.87 -8.66 21.55
C LYS A 30 1.75 -7.51 21.05
N LEU A 31 1.20 -6.72 20.12
CA LEU A 31 1.89 -5.58 19.51
C LEU A 31 1.86 -4.38 20.46
N SER A 32 3.03 -3.89 20.81
CA SER A 32 3.17 -2.58 21.47
C SER A 32 2.83 -1.44 20.51
N LYS A 33 2.57 -0.25 21.04
CA LYS A 33 2.27 0.95 20.21
C LYS A 33 3.38 1.26 19.20
N LEU A 34 4.63 1.06 19.62
CA LEU A 34 5.80 1.37 18.78
C LEU A 34 5.93 0.41 17.58
N TRP A 35 5.65 -0.86 17.79
CA TRP A 35 5.75 -1.88 16.74
C TRP A 35 4.43 -2.11 16.00
N GLY A 36 3.30 -1.80 16.64
CA GLY A 36 2.00 -1.89 16.02
C GLY A 36 1.82 -0.91 14.85
N LEU A 37 2.34 0.32 14.99
CA LEU A 37 2.25 1.31 13.91
C LEU A 37 2.91 0.80 12.61
N PRO A 38 4.22 0.47 12.57
CA PRO A 38 4.86 0.11 11.30
C PRO A 38 4.34 -1.20 10.69
N ILE A 39 3.89 -2.15 11.53
CA ILE A 39 3.33 -3.42 11.03
C ILE A 39 1.97 -3.19 10.36
N MET A 40 1.09 -2.41 10.99
CA MET A 40 -0.23 -2.11 10.45
C MET A 40 -0.20 -1.02 9.36
N ALA A 41 0.84 -0.18 9.36
CA ALA A 41 0.98 0.93 8.43
C ALA A 41 1.67 0.55 7.13
N SER A 42 2.37 -0.58 7.05
CA SER A 42 3.20 -0.92 5.89
C SER A 42 2.41 -0.87 4.58
N ASP A 43 1.20 -1.39 4.55
CA ASP A 43 0.32 -1.37 3.39
C ASP A 43 -0.20 0.05 3.10
N ALA A 44 -0.84 0.67 4.07
CA ALA A 44 -1.47 1.98 3.89
C ALA A 44 -0.45 3.10 3.57
N VAL A 45 0.74 3.07 4.20
CA VAL A 45 1.79 4.08 3.94
C VAL A 45 2.53 3.82 2.63
N SER A 46 2.68 2.56 2.20
CA SER A 46 3.32 2.25 0.91
C SER A 46 2.48 2.72 -0.28
N SER A 47 1.15 2.64 -0.16
CA SER A 47 0.23 3.03 -1.23
C SER A 47 0.35 4.50 -1.61
N VAL A 48 0.76 5.36 -0.68
CA VAL A 48 0.98 6.79 -0.93
C VAL A 48 2.16 7.04 -1.89
N ALA A 49 3.10 6.10 -1.98
CA ALA A 49 4.26 6.24 -2.85
C ALA A 49 3.90 6.28 -4.35
N TYR A 50 2.81 5.62 -4.74
CA TYR A 50 2.37 5.56 -6.14
C TYR A 50 1.04 6.26 -6.41
N ALA A 51 0.27 6.65 -5.38
CA ALA A 51 -1.08 7.17 -5.56
C ALA A 51 -1.15 8.43 -6.46
N ILE A 52 -0.18 9.34 -6.36
CA ILE A 52 -0.10 10.52 -7.26
C ILE A 52 0.20 10.08 -8.69
N GLU A 53 1.07 9.09 -8.87
CA GLU A 53 1.39 8.54 -10.19
C GLU A 53 0.15 7.92 -10.84
N GLU A 54 -0.67 7.18 -10.10
CA GLU A 54 -1.93 6.61 -10.57
C GLU A 54 -2.93 7.68 -11.02
N ILE A 55 -3.04 8.81 -10.31
CA ILE A 55 -3.86 9.95 -10.73
C ILE A 55 -3.34 10.52 -12.07
N LEU A 56 -2.02 10.71 -12.16
CA LEU A 56 -1.38 11.30 -13.32
C LEU A 56 -1.43 10.38 -14.55
N LEU A 57 -1.31 9.05 -14.36
CA LEU A 57 -1.47 8.05 -15.44
C LEU A 57 -2.85 8.11 -16.08
N VAL A 58 -3.89 8.47 -15.33
CA VAL A 58 -5.24 8.64 -15.86
C VAL A 58 -5.43 10.00 -16.52
N LEU A 59 -4.89 11.07 -15.92
CA LEU A 59 -5.17 12.45 -16.38
C LEU A 59 -4.29 12.89 -17.53
N ILE A 60 -2.97 12.64 -17.47
CA ILE A 60 -2.01 13.22 -18.42
C ILE A 60 -2.25 12.77 -19.87
N PRO A 61 -2.54 11.50 -20.17
CA PRO A 61 -2.78 11.07 -21.55
C PRO A 61 -3.95 11.76 -22.23
N ILE A 62 -4.90 12.30 -21.47
CA ILE A 62 -6.12 12.93 -21.98
C ILE A 62 -6.08 14.45 -21.81
N ALA A 63 -5.63 14.92 -20.65
CA ALA A 63 -5.66 16.33 -20.27
C ALA A 63 -4.32 17.06 -20.45
N GLY A 64 -3.22 16.34 -20.70
CA GLY A 64 -1.90 16.92 -20.82
C GLY A 64 -1.54 17.80 -19.63
N ILE A 65 -1.00 18.98 -19.89
CA ILE A 65 -0.64 19.98 -18.86
C ILE A 65 -1.83 20.45 -18.02
N LEU A 66 -3.06 20.40 -18.56
CA LEU A 66 -4.27 20.79 -17.83
C LEU A 66 -4.57 19.82 -16.66
N ALA A 67 -4.00 18.61 -16.68
CA ALA A 67 -4.11 17.64 -15.56
C ALA A 67 -3.74 18.29 -14.22
N PHE A 68 -2.67 19.08 -14.17
CA PHE A 68 -2.19 19.71 -12.94
C PHE A 68 -3.18 20.66 -12.27
N LYS A 69 -4.12 21.25 -13.05
CA LYS A 69 -5.20 22.08 -12.50
C LYS A 69 -6.23 21.27 -11.69
N PHE A 70 -6.39 19.98 -11.99
CA PHE A 70 -7.40 19.11 -11.38
C PHE A 70 -6.84 18.31 -10.19
N ILE A 71 -5.51 18.10 -10.11
CA ILE A 71 -4.89 17.37 -9.00
C ILE A 71 -5.28 17.94 -7.64
N PRO A 72 -5.30 19.27 -7.36
CA PRO A 72 -5.67 19.77 -6.05
C PRO A 72 -7.09 19.38 -5.63
N TYR A 73 -8.05 19.43 -6.56
CA TYR A 73 -9.45 19.06 -6.27
C TYR A 73 -9.59 17.56 -5.97
N ILE A 74 -8.89 16.72 -6.74
CA ILE A 74 -8.89 15.27 -6.53
C ILE A 74 -8.21 14.96 -5.20
N THR A 75 -7.04 15.56 -4.91
CA THR A 75 -6.32 15.36 -3.66
C THR A 75 -7.17 15.76 -2.46
N ILE A 76 -7.80 16.94 -2.48
CA ILE A 76 -8.67 17.39 -1.39
C ILE A 76 -9.84 16.42 -1.20
N SER A 77 -10.46 15.95 -2.27
CA SER A 77 -11.56 14.98 -2.20
C SER A 77 -11.13 13.66 -1.57
N ILE A 78 -9.93 13.16 -1.92
CA ILE A 78 -9.35 11.94 -1.33
C ILE A 78 -9.02 12.17 0.15
N LEU A 79 -8.41 13.31 0.52
CA LEU A 79 -8.10 13.64 1.91
C LEU A 79 -9.35 13.77 2.78
N LEU A 80 -10.43 14.33 2.25
CA LEU A 80 -11.72 14.39 2.94
C LEU A 80 -12.31 12.99 3.14
N LEU A 81 -12.27 12.15 2.11
CA LEU A 81 -12.72 10.76 2.22
C LEU A 81 -11.88 9.98 3.22
N LEU A 82 -10.55 10.16 3.23
CA LEU A 82 -9.65 9.55 4.20
C LEU A 82 -10.01 9.96 5.63
N LEU A 83 -10.30 11.25 5.87
CA LEU A 83 -10.73 11.72 7.18
C LEU A 83 -12.03 11.03 7.62
N ILE A 84 -13.02 10.93 6.72
CA ILE A 84 -14.27 10.22 7.00
C ILE A 84 -14.01 8.76 7.34
N LEU A 85 -13.12 8.08 6.59
CA LEU A 85 -12.77 6.69 6.85
C LEU A 85 -12.10 6.50 8.21
N VAL A 86 -11.14 7.36 8.57
CA VAL A 86 -10.47 7.31 9.89
C VAL A 86 -11.48 7.49 11.03
N LEU A 87 -12.40 8.42 10.90
CA LEU A 87 -13.46 8.63 11.89
C LEU A 87 -14.42 7.45 11.97
N SER A 88 -14.81 6.88 10.83
CA SER A 88 -15.67 5.71 10.75
C SER A 88 -15.01 4.47 11.38
N TYR A 89 -13.76 4.17 11.02
CA TYR A 89 -13.02 3.06 11.64
C TYR A 89 -12.77 3.25 13.13
N SER A 90 -12.61 4.49 13.59
CA SER A 90 -12.53 4.79 15.03
C SER A 90 -13.80 4.36 15.77
N GLN A 91 -14.99 4.55 15.16
CA GLN A 91 -16.26 4.08 15.74
C GLN A 91 -16.39 2.55 15.68
N ILE A 92 -15.93 1.93 14.58
CA ILE A 92 -15.92 0.46 14.44
C ILE A 92 -15.05 -0.17 15.53
N ILE A 93 -13.88 0.39 15.85
CA ILE A 93 -13.00 -0.08 16.93
C ILE A 93 -13.71 -0.07 18.28
N ASP A 94 -14.60 0.89 18.54
CA ASP A 94 -15.37 0.92 19.80
C ASP A 94 -16.43 -0.18 19.88
N HIS A 95 -17.11 -0.45 18.78
CA HIS A 95 -18.25 -1.36 18.76
C HIS A 95 -17.86 -2.82 18.52
N TYR A 96 -16.68 -3.06 17.89
CA TYR A 96 -16.18 -4.39 17.51
C TYR A 96 -14.83 -4.70 18.13
N PRO A 97 -14.75 -4.92 19.46
CA PRO A 97 -13.48 -5.12 20.17
C PRO A 97 -12.71 -6.38 19.74
N ASN A 98 -13.41 -7.35 19.18
CA ASN A 98 -12.82 -8.61 18.69
C ASN A 98 -12.30 -8.52 17.26
N GLY A 99 -12.30 -7.32 16.66
CA GLY A 99 -12.04 -7.12 15.24
C GLY A 99 -13.30 -7.43 14.43
N GLY A 100 -13.68 -6.55 13.56
CA GLY A 100 -14.85 -6.75 12.72
C GLY A 100 -14.58 -6.15 11.36
N GLY A 101 -13.84 -6.83 10.51
CA GLY A 101 -13.58 -6.35 9.16
C GLY A 101 -14.82 -5.84 8.46
N ALA A 102 -14.64 -5.05 7.42
CA ALA A 102 -15.73 -4.43 6.67
C ALA A 102 -16.84 -5.43 6.26
N TYR A 103 -16.43 -6.68 5.99
CA TYR A 103 -17.39 -7.78 5.70
C TYR A 103 -18.30 -8.10 6.89
N ALA A 104 -17.72 -8.27 8.10
CA ALA A 104 -18.52 -8.63 9.29
C ALA A 104 -19.47 -7.49 9.68
N VAL A 105 -19.00 -6.25 9.65
CA VAL A 105 -19.81 -5.05 9.92
C VAL A 105 -20.95 -4.92 8.91
N ALA A 106 -20.68 -5.11 7.62
CA ALA A 106 -21.70 -5.06 6.58
C ALA A 106 -22.73 -6.19 6.73
N LYS A 107 -22.29 -7.40 7.10
CA LYS A 107 -23.18 -8.55 7.32
C LYS A 107 -24.14 -8.30 8.46
N GLU A 108 -23.68 -7.74 9.56
CA GLU A 108 -24.48 -7.50 10.75
C GLU A 108 -25.45 -6.32 10.59
N ASN A 109 -25.03 -5.24 9.93
CA ASN A 109 -25.80 -4.00 9.85
C ASN A 109 -26.59 -3.83 8.54
N LEU A 110 -26.08 -4.33 7.41
CA LEU A 110 -26.64 -4.12 6.07
C LEU A 110 -27.20 -5.42 5.43
N GLY A 111 -26.92 -6.56 6.05
CA GLY A 111 -27.41 -7.85 5.61
C GLY A 111 -26.57 -8.52 4.52
N LYS A 112 -27.09 -9.67 4.04
CA LYS A 112 -26.36 -10.62 3.20
C LYS A 112 -25.82 -10.04 1.88
N ILE A 113 -26.67 -9.32 1.13
CA ILE A 113 -26.29 -8.84 -0.20
C ILE A 113 -25.15 -7.82 -0.09
N ALA A 114 -25.29 -6.85 0.81
CA ALA A 114 -24.26 -5.83 1.04
C ALA A 114 -22.93 -6.46 1.49
N SER A 115 -22.97 -7.44 2.40
CA SER A 115 -21.76 -8.12 2.85
C SER A 115 -21.04 -8.89 1.73
N LEU A 116 -21.78 -9.52 0.81
CA LEU A 116 -21.17 -10.20 -0.33
C LEU A 116 -20.53 -9.22 -1.33
N VAL A 117 -21.13 -8.05 -1.54
CA VAL A 117 -20.52 -6.99 -2.35
C VAL A 117 -19.21 -6.53 -1.71
N VAL A 118 -19.21 -6.27 -0.39
CA VAL A 118 -17.99 -5.91 0.36
C VAL A 118 -16.94 -7.00 0.28
N ALA A 119 -17.32 -8.28 0.46
CA ALA A 119 -16.39 -9.40 0.35
C ALA A 119 -15.74 -9.48 -1.03
N SER A 120 -16.55 -9.32 -2.09
CA SER A 120 -16.04 -9.33 -3.47
C SER A 120 -15.09 -8.18 -3.73
N ALA A 121 -15.40 -6.99 -3.22
CA ALA A 121 -14.53 -5.83 -3.33
C ALA A 121 -13.18 -6.05 -2.60
N LEU A 122 -13.21 -6.61 -1.37
CA LEU A 122 -12.00 -6.92 -0.61
C LEU A 122 -11.12 -8.00 -1.29
N ILE A 123 -11.73 -9.03 -1.89
CA ILE A 123 -10.97 -10.04 -2.66
C ILE A 123 -10.23 -9.38 -3.82
N LEU A 124 -10.92 -8.52 -4.57
CA LEU A 124 -10.31 -7.77 -5.67
C LEU A 124 -9.22 -6.83 -5.16
N ASP A 125 -9.46 -6.13 -4.05
CA ASP A 125 -8.48 -5.24 -3.42
C ASP A 125 -7.21 -5.99 -3.05
N TYR A 126 -7.27 -7.12 -2.35
CA TYR A 126 -6.08 -7.92 -2.01
C TYR A 126 -5.31 -8.39 -3.24
N ILE A 127 -5.99 -8.83 -4.30
CA ILE A 127 -5.34 -9.27 -5.54
C ILE A 127 -4.63 -8.09 -6.22
N MET A 128 -5.33 -6.96 -6.35
CA MET A 128 -4.80 -5.76 -6.99
C MET A 128 -3.67 -5.13 -6.17
N THR A 129 -3.77 -5.12 -4.83
CA THR A 129 -2.71 -4.64 -3.93
C THR A 129 -1.40 -5.38 -4.16
N VAL A 130 -1.43 -6.72 -4.30
CA VAL A 130 -0.22 -7.49 -4.63
C VAL A 130 0.33 -7.07 -5.99
N ALA A 131 -0.51 -7.01 -7.01
CA ALA A 131 -0.09 -6.71 -8.37
C ALA A 131 0.52 -5.29 -8.48
N VAL A 132 -0.17 -4.29 -7.96
CA VAL A 132 0.26 -2.88 -8.01
C VAL A 132 1.50 -2.66 -7.14
N SER A 133 1.53 -3.21 -5.93
CA SER A 133 2.68 -3.05 -5.02
C SER A 133 3.95 -3.66 -5.60
N ILE A 134 3.90 -4.87 -6.16
CA ILE A 134 5.07 -5.49 -6.80
C ILE A 134 5.50 -4.72 -8.05
N SER A 135 4.55 -4.28 -8.88
CA SER A 135 4.85 -3.48 -10.08
C SER A 135 5.51 -2.15 -9.70
N SER A 136 4.94 -1.42 -8.73
CA SER A 136 5.49 -0.14 -8.24
C SER A 136 6.84 -0.31 -7.54
N SER A 137 7.02 -1.41 -6.78
CA SER A 137 8.31 -1.78 -6.18
C SER A 137 9.40 -1.93 -7.24
N THR A 138 9.09 -2.69 -8.29
CA THR A 138 10.03 -2.91 -9.41
C THR A 138 10.29 -1.63 -10.18
N ALA A 139 9.28 -0.76 -10.36
CA ALA A 139 9.44 0.55 -10.98
C ALA A 139 10.34 1.47 -10.16
N ALA A 140 10.22 1.48 -8.83
CA ALA A 140 11.10 2.23 -7.94
C ALA A 140 12.55 1.75 -8.05
N LEU A 141 12.79 0.43 -8.03
CA LEU A 141 14.13 -0.14 -8.21
C LEU A 141 14.72 0.19 -9.57
N SER A 142 13.95 0.06 -10.64
CA SER A 142 14.44 0.36 -12.00
C SER A 142 14.71 1.85 -12.21
N SER A 143 14.03 2.73 -11.48
CA SER A 143 14.33 4.16 -11.46
C SER A 143 15.68 4.46 -10.81
N ALA A 144 16.05 3.71 -9.76
CA ALA A 144 17.35 3.85 -9.10
C ALA A 144 18.49 3.16 -9.86
N PHE A 145 18.17 2.03 -10.48
CA PHE A 145 19.12 1.16 -11.19
C PHE A 145 18.66 0.89 -12.62
N PRO A 146 18.99 1.76 -13.58
CA PRO A 146 18.52 1.66 -14.97
C PRO A 146 18.81 0.31 -15.63
N ALA A 147 19.84 -0.41 -15.21
CA ALA A 147 20.15 -1.77 -15.71
C ALA A 147 19.03 -2.79 -15.45
N LEU A 148 18.12 -2.52 -14.51
CA LEU A 148 16.97 -3.39 -14.22
C LEU A 148 15.76 -3.09 -15.12
N GLN A 149 15.81 -2.04 -15.94
CA GLN A 149 14.69 -1.59 -16.77
C GLN A 149 14.18 -2.67 -17.73
N ASP A 150 15.10 -3.35 -18.40
CA ASP A 150 14.77 -4.41 -19.36
C ASP A 150 14.28 -5.69 -18.66
N TYR A 151 14.54 -5.83 -17.37
CA TYR A 151 14.23 -7.01 -16.56
C TYR A 151 13.06 -6.81 -15.60
N LYS A 152 12.27 -5.73 -15.71
CA LYS A 152 11.16 -5.41 -14.78
C LYS A 152 10.22 -6.59 -14.55
N VAL A 153 9.79 -7.26 -15.63
CA VAL A 153 8.87 -8.40 -15.53
C VAL A 153 9.51 -9.57 -14.78
N VAL A 154 10.78 -9.86 -15.07
CA VAL A 154 11.50 -10.95 -14.40
C VAL A 154 11.67 -10.65 -12.91
N VAL A 155 12.07 -9.41 -12.55
CA VAL A 155 12.20 -8.98 -11.15
C VAL A 155 10.86 -9.07 -10.43
N SER A 156 9.78 -8.61 -11.05
CA SER A 156 8.43 -8.72 -10.48
C SER A 156 8.03 -10.17 -10.22
N LEU A 157 8.25 -11.07 -11.17
CA LEU A 157 7.97 -12.50 -11.01
C LEU A 157 8.80 -13.13 -9.89
N VAL A 158 10.10 -12.80 -9.81
CA VAL A 158 10.96 -13.27 -8.72
C VAL A 158 10.44 -12.77 -7.36
N CYS A 159 10.02 -11.52 -7.24
CA CYS A 159 9.42 -10.98 -6.02
C CYS A 159 8.13 -11.72 -5.64
N VAL A 160 7.22 -11.97 -6.59
CA VAL A 160 5.97 -12.72 -6.34
C VAL A 160 6.28 -14.14 -5.87
N ILE A 161 7.18 -14.87 -6.57
CA ILE A 161 7.59 -16.22 -6.17
C ILE A 161 8.20 -16.21 -4.77
N PHE A 162 9.07 -15.24 -4.48
CA PHE A 162 9.74 -15.12 -3.18
C PHE A 162 8.73 -14.90 -2.05
N ILE A 163 7.78 -13.95 -2.21
CA ILE A 163 6.72 -13.70 -1.23
C ILE A 163 5.85 -14.95 -1.07
N THR A 164 5.45 -15.59 -2.15
CA THR A 164 4.65 -16.82 -2.11
C THR A 164 5.37 -17.92 -1.31
N LEU A 165 6.65 -18.14 -1.55
CA LEU A 165 7.44 -19.12 -0.80
C LEU A 165 7.58 -18.78 0.68
N ILE A 166 7.74 -17.50 1.02
CA ILE A 166 7.78 -17.04 2.42
C ILE A 166 6.45 -17.31 3.11
N ASN A 167 5.33 -16.96 2.46
CA ASN A 167 4.00 -17.16 3.05
C ASN A 167 3.65 -18.65 3.20
N LEU A 168 4.01 -19.49 2.25
CA LEU A 168 3.84 -20.94 2.37
C LEU A 168 4.63 -21.55 3.53
N ARG A 169 5.73 -20.92 3.97
CA ARG A 169 6.49 -21.34 5.16
C ARG A 169 5.83 -20.98 6.48
N GLY A 170 4.77 -20.17 6.45
CA GLY A 170 4.15 -19.69 7.67
C GLY A 170 5.10 -18.85 8.54
N ILE A 171 6.06 -18.17 7.92
CA ILE A 171 6.94 -17.22 8.63
C ILE A 171 6.05 -16.06 9.03
N ARG A 172 5.63 -16.05 10.31
CA ARG A 172 5.01 -14.90 10.92
C ARG A 172 5.98 -13.74 10.84
N GLU A 173 5.46 -12.62 10.44
CA GLU A 173 6.12 -11.34 10.36
C GLU A 173 6.86 -11.06 11.67
N ALA A 174 8.17 -11.25 11.68
CA ALA A 174 8.97 -10.79 12.78
C ALA A 174 8.85 -9.26 12.79
N SER A 175 8.20 -8.70 13.80
CA SER A 175 7.87 -7.26 13.90
C SER A 175 9.07 -6.35 13.61
N ASN A 176 10.27 -6.80 13.93
CA ASN A 176 11.52 -6.09 13.66
C ASN A 176 11.89 -6.01 12.16
N ILE A 177 11.49 -7.02 11.35
CA ILE A 177 11.79 -7.05 9.91
C ILE A 177 10.91 -6.04 9.17
N PHE A 178 9.66 -5.86 9.60
CA PHE A 178 8.70 -4.94 9.00
C PHE A 178 8.83 -3.52 9.55
N GLY A 179 9.17 -3.39 10.84
CA GLY A 179 9.14 -2.11 11.54
C GLY A 179 10.22 -1.15 11.08
N LEU A 180 11.46 -1.60 10.96
CA LEU A 180 12.57 -0.75 10.61
C LEU A 180 12.45 -0.14 9.20
N PRO A 181 12.17 -0.93 8.13
CA PRO A 181 11.97 -0.37 6.79
C PRO A 181 10.82 0.63 6.71
N THR A 182 9.71 0.36 7.40
CA THR A 182 8.56 1.27 7.41
C THR A 182 8.91 2.62 8.03
N TYR A 183 9.61 2.64 9.15
CA TYR A 183 10.06 3.90 9.76
C TYR A 183 11.05 4.65 8.88
N ILE A 184 12.02 3.97 8.27
CA ILE A 184 12.97 4.62 7.35
C ILE A 184 12.22 5.22 6.16
N PHE A 185 11.24 4.50 5.60
CA PHE A 185 10.41 5.03 4.52
C PHE A 185 9.64 6.27 4.96
N ILE A 186 8.94 6.23 6.10
CA ILE A 186 8.20 7.38 6.63
C ILE A 186 9.13 8.58 6.81
N PHE A 187 10.28 8.41 7.46
CA PHE A 187 11.26 9.49 7.65
C PHE A 187 11.80 10.03 6.33
N SER A 188 12.07 9.16 5.37
CA SER A 188 12.56 9.59 4.06
C SER A 188 11.51 10.39 3.28
N MET A 189 10.23 9.99 3.36
CA MET A 189 9.12 10.73 2.74
C MET A 189 8.86 12.07 3.44
N LEU A 190 8.90 12.12 4.77
CA LEU A 190 8.81 13.36 5.53
C LEU A 190 9.95 14.31 5.17
N SER A 191 11.19 13.79 5.08
CA SER A 191 12.36 14.57 4.65
C SER A 191 12.18 15.12 3.22
N LEU A 192 11.68 14.29 2.28
CA LEU A 192 11.40 14.71 0.90
C LEU A 192 10.43 15.89 0.86
N ILE A 193 9.34 15.80 1.61
CA ILE A 193 8.30 16.84 1.63
C ILE A 193 8.81 18.11 2.30
N ILE A 194 9.43 17.99 3.48
CA ILE A 194 9.91 19.16 4.23
C ILE A 194 10.98 19.91 3.43
N VAL A 195 12.00 19.20 2.93
CA VAL A 195 13.07 19.82 2.14
C VAL A 195 12.54 20.31 0.79
N GLY A 196 11.66 19.56 0.14
CA GLY A 196 11.04 19.95 -1.12
C GLY A 196 10.19 21.20 -0.99
N CYS A 197 9.31 21.30 0.03
CA CYS A 197 8.53 22.48 0.31
C CYS A 197 9.40 23.69 0.70
N PHE A 198 10.48 23.48 1.47
CA PHE A 198 11.44 24.53 1.79
C PHE A 198 12.13 25.07 0.53
N LYS A 199 12.60 24.20 -0.35
CA LYS A 199 13.21 24.60 -1.63
C LYS A 199 12.19 25.29 -2.56
N LEU A 200 10.93 24.84 -2.55
CA LEU A 200 9.86 25.50 -3.28
C LEU A 200 9.65 26.94 -2.77
N PHE A 201 9.60 27.12 -1.46
CA PHE A 201 9.41 28.43 -0.84
C PHE A 201 10.59 29.38 -1.08
N THR A 202 11.82 28.87 -1.11
CA THR A 202 13.03 29.66 -1.40
C THR A 202 13.26 29.89 -2.89
N GLY A 203 12.43 29.32 -3.78
CA GLY A 203 12.57 29.45 -5.24
C GLY A 203 13.77 28.69 -5.81
N THR A 204 14.41 27.80 -5.03
CA THR A 204 15.56 27.00 -5.46
C THR A 204 15.18 25.68 -6.11
N LEU A 205 13.90 25.31 -6.07
CA LEU A 205 13.39 24.11 -6.70
C LEU A 205 13.13 24.38 -8.19
N GLN A 206 13.80 23.62 -9.05
CA GLN A 206 13.60 23.77 -10.50
C GLN A 206 12.65 22.67 -11.01
N PRO A 207 11.73 23.00 -11.98
CA PRO A 207 10.92 22.01 -12.63
C PRO A 207 11.77 20.93 -13.29
N VAL A 208 11.33 19.68 -13.22
CA VAL A 208 12.05 18.57 -13.84
C VAL A 208 11.74 18.54 -15.32
N SER A 209 12.79 18.68 -16.16
CA SER A 209 12.67 18.60 -17.62
C SER A 209 12.65 17.15 -18.11
N TYR A 210 11.66 16.38 -17.67
CA TYR A 210 11.34 15.14 -18.38
C TYR A 210 10.30 15.48 -19.45
N SER A 211 10.52 15.01 -20.68
CA SER A 211 9.65 15.24 -21.84
C SER A 211 8.26 14.65 -21.60
N THR A 212 7.41 15.41 -20.92
CA THR A 212 5.98 15.15 -21.01
C THR A 212 5.58 15.32 -22.47
N PRO A 213 4.85 14.37 -23.07
CA PRO A 213 4.20 14.65 -24.34
C PRO A 213 3.27 15.84 -24.08
N VAL A 214 3.68 17.00 -24.56
CA VAL A 214 2.88 18.22 -24.50
C VAL A 214 1.74 18.00 -25.47
N ILE A 215 0.61 17.48 -24.96
CA ILE A 215 -0.63 17.53 -25.72
C ILE A 215 -1.04 19.01 -25.71
N PRO A 216 -1.06 19.70 -26.86
CA PRO A 216 -1.46 21.10 -26.92
C PRO A 216 -2.86 21.25 -26.31
N ALA A 217 -3.05 22.29 -25.51
CA ALA A 217 -4.33 22.52 -24.81
C ALA A 217 -5.52 22.65 -25.81
N GLU A 218 -5.27 22.98 -27.04
CA GLU A 218 -6.25 23.11 -28.13
C GLU A 218 -6.82 21.75 -28.60
N THR A 219 -6.13 20.64 -28.35
CA THR A 219 -6.58 19.28 -28.69
C THR A 219 -7.37 18.60 -27.57
N VAL A 220 -7.42 19.19 -26.40
CA VAL A 220 -8.16 18.65 -25.24
C VAL A 220 -9.66 18.88 -25.43
N LYS A 221 -10.35 17.92 -25.99
CA LYS A 221 -11.82 17.87 -25.98
C LYS A 221 -12.26 17.72 -24.53
N GLY A 222 -12.95 18.71 -24.02
CA GLY A 222 -13.45 18.91 -22.65
C GLY A 222 -13.24 17.76 -21.66
N ILE A 223 -12.57 18.06 -20.55
CA ILE A 223 -12.36 17.10 -19.44
C ILE A 223 -13.73 16.78 -18.85
N GLY A 224 -14.24 15.60 -19.17
CA GLY A 224 -15.53 15.13 -18.70
C GLY A 224 -15.49 14.69 -17.23
N MET A 225 -16.62 14.76 -16.55
CA MET A 225 -16.77 14.30 -15.16
C MET A 225 -16.31 12.85 -14.96
N ILE A 226 -16.52 11.99 -15.95
CA ILE A 226 -16.10 10.58 -15.92
C ILE A 226 -14.58 10.45 -15.79
N LEU A 227 -13.80 11.29 -16.48
CA LEU A 227 -12.34 11.27 -16.36
C LEU A 227 -11.88 11.67 -14.95
N LEU A 228 -12.51 12.69 -14.37
CA LEU A 228 -12.19 13.13 -13.00
C LEU A 228 -12.57 12.07 -11.96
N LEU A 229 -13.72 11.41 -12.12
CA LEU A 229 -14.13 10.30 -11.25
C LEU A 229 -13.19 9.11 -11.38
N ARG A 230 -12.71 8.80 -12.59
CA ARG A 230 -11.72 7.75 -12.82
C ARG A 230 -10.40 8.08 -12.16
N ALA A 231 -9.90 9.31 -12.31
CA ALA A 231 -8.67 9.76 -11.66
C ALA A 231 -8.80 9.78 -10.14
N PHE A 232 -9.94 10.22 -9.60
CA PHE A 232 -10.27 10.11 -8.18
C PHE A 232 -10.26 8.66 -7.70
N SER A 233 -10.91 7.75 -8.42
CA SER A 233 -10.92 6.32 -8.10
C SER A 233 -9.51 5.71 -8.10
N SER A 234 -8.67 6.03 -9.07
CA SER A 234 -7.26 5.59 -9.10
C SER A 234 -6.48 6.14 -7.88
N GLY A 235 -6.68 7.40 -7.54
CA GLY A 235 -6.03 8.04 -6.39
C GLY A 235 -6.52 7.51 -5.04
N CYS A 236 -7.71 6.91 -4.95
CA CYS A 236 -8.21 6.23 -3.76
C CYS A 236 -7.33 5.05 -3.33
N SER A 237 -6.41 4.59 -4.17
CA SER A 237 -5.36 3.63 -3.78
C SER A 237 -4.54 4.10 -2.58
N ALA A 238 -4.41 5.42 -2.35
CA ALA A 238 -3.76 5.99 -1.17
C ALA A 238 -4.42 5.59 0.16
N MET A 239 -5.63 5.04 0.15
CA MET A 239 -6.41 4.71 1.35
C MET A 239 -6.49 3.20 1.62
N THR A 240 -5.88 2.35 0.78
CA THR A 240 -5.85 0.89 1.01
C THR A 240 -5.08 0.58 2.29
N GLY A 241 -5.44 -0.51 2.96
CA GLY A 241 -4.76 -0.99 4.16
C GLY A 241 -5.11 -0.29 5.49
N ILE A 242 -5.93 0.78 5.48
CA ILE A 242 -6.35 1.47 6.72
C ILE A 242 -7.22 0.56 7.59
N GLU A 243 -8.01 -0.31 6.97
CA GLU A 243 -8.86 -1.28 7.64
C GLU A 243 -8.08 -2.31 8.47
N ALA A 244 -6.81 -2.55 8.14
CA ALA A 244 -5.96 -3.52 8.84
C ALA A 244 -5.89 -3.24 10.35
N VAL A 245 -5.91 -1.97 10.76
CA VAL A 245 -5.90 -1.57 12.17
C VAL A 245 -7.16 -2.06 12.89
N SER A 246 -8.34 -1.90 12.27
CA SER A 246 -9.61 -2.33 12.86
C SER A 246 -9.77 -3.85 12.89
N ASN A 247 -9.18 -4.56 11.92
CA ASN A 247 -9.20 -6.02 11.87
C ASN A 247 -8.26 -6.64 12.92
N SER A 248 -7.22 -5.93 13.31
CA SER A 248 -6.14 -6.42 14.17
C SER A 248 -6.25 -6.00 15.63
N ILE A 249 -7.41 -5.50 16.10
CA ILE A 249 -7.61 -5.03 17.48
C ILE A 249 -7.13 -6.07 18.53
N PRO A 250 -7.46 -7.39 18.40
CA PRO A 250 -7.03 -8.39 19.39
C PRO A 250 -5.53 -8.58 19.47
N SER A 251 -4.78 -8.16 18.47
CA SER A 251 -3.32 -8.28 18.41
C SER A 251 -2.59 -7.20 19.22
N PHE A 252 -3.28 -6.15 19.68
CA PHE A 252 -2.67 -5.08 20.46
C PHE A 252 -2.60 -5.38 21.95
N GLU A 253 -1.59 -4.81 22.63
CA GLU A 253 -1.51 -4.79 24.08
C GLU A 253 -2.71 -4.04 24.71
N ASN A 254 -3.09 -4.43 25.91
CA ASN A 254 -4.18 -3.77 26.64
C ASN A 254 -3.77 -2.33 27.07
N PRO A 255 -4.66 -1.35 26.95
CA PRO A 255 -6.02 -1.40 26.42
C PRO A 255 -6.08 -1.39 24.90
N ALA A 256 -6.40 -2.55 24.29
CA ALA A 256 -6.29 -2.82 22.85
C ALA A 256 -7.02 -1.79 21.96
N GLN A 257 -8.27 -1.45 22.28
CA GLN A 257 -9.07 -0.48 21.52
C GLN A 257 -8.44 0.92 21.54
N LYS A 258 -7.96 1.39 22.70
CA LYS A 258 -7.31 2.71 22.80
C LYS A 258 -6.01 2.75 21.99
N ASN A 259 -5.24 1.65 22.02
CA ASN A 259 -4.00 1.55 21.26
C ASN A 259 -4.26 1.48 19.76
N ALA A 260 -5.26 0.70 19.33
CA ALA A 260 -5.70 0.64 17.93
C ALA A 260 -6.15 2.01 17.41
N LYS A 261 -6.98 2.75 18.17
CA LYS A 261 -7.40 4.10 17.79
C LYS A 261 -6.23 5.08 17.66
N LEU A 262 -5.31 5.05 18.62
CA LEU A 262 -4.13 5.93 18.55
C LEU A 262 -3.33 5.66 17.28
N ILE A 263 -3.11 4.38 16.95
CA ILE A 263 -2.40 3.98 15.74
C ILE A 263 -3.18 4.40 14.49
N LEU A 264 -4.50 4.23 14.47
CA LEU A 264 -5.36 4.66 13.36
C LEU A 264 -5.24 6.17 13.10
N TYR A 265 -5.30 7.01 14.14
CA TYR A 265 -5.16 8.46 14.01
C TYR A 265 -3.75 8.86 13.57
N MET A 266 -2.71 8.22 14.12
CA MET A 266 -1.32 8.47 13.70
C MET A 266 -1.14 8.09 12.22
N LEU A 267 -1.64 6.94 11.82
CA LEU A 267 -1.60 6.45 10.44
C LEU A 267 -2.32 7.40 9.49
N GLY A 268 -3.56 7.78 9.81
CA GLY A 268 -4.32 8.75 9.03
C GLY A 268 -3.59 10.08 8.89
N GLY A 269 -3.02 10.60 9.97
CA GLY A 269 -2.21 11.83 9.96
C GLY A 269 -0.97 11.72 9.07
N ILE A 270 -0.24 10.60 9.13
CA ILE A 270 0.92 10.34 8.28
C ILE A 270 0.52 10.31 6.80
N ILE A 271 -0.55 9.59 6.46
CA ILE A 271 -1.04 9.50 5.08
C ILE A 271 -1.47 10.88 4.57
N ILE A 272 -2.25 11.64 5.35
CA ILE A 272 -2.68 13.00 4.99
C ILE A 272 -1.47 13.88 4.68
N PHE A 273 -0.46 13.84 5.53
CA PHE A 273 0.73 14.67 5.37
C PHE A 273 1.56 14.25 4.15
N ILE A 274 1.80 12.94 3.97
CA ILE A 274 2.61 12.44 2.86
C ILE A 274 1.86 12.64 1.54
N PHE A 275 0.59 12.25 1.44
CA PHE A 275 -0.18 12.38 0.20
C PHE A 275 -0.42 13.85 -0.17
N GLY A 276 -0.76 14.70 0.79
CA GLY A 276 -0.89 16.14 0.56
C GLY A 276 0.42 16.80 0.15
N GLY A 277 1.51 16.47 0.84
CA GLY A 277 2.84 17.00 0.54
C GLY A 277 3.38 16.56 -0.82
N THR A 278 3.25 15.28 -1.17
CA THR A 278 3.64 14.77 -2.48
C THR A 278 2.80 15.36 -3.60
N SER A 279 1.50 15.60 -3.37
CA SER A 279 0.63 16.29 -4.32
C SER A 279 1.10 17.72 -4.59
N ILE A 280 1.45 18.47 -3.54
CA ILE A 280 1.99 19.84 -3.67
C ILE A 280 3.28 19.83 -4.49
N LEU A 281 4.20 18.92 -4.19
CA LEU A 281 5.46 18.80 -4.92
C LEU A 281 5.23 18.40 -6.39
N ALA A 282 4.34 17.44 -6.65
CA ALA A 282 4.04 16.97 -7.99
C ALA A 282 3.49 18.10 -8.89
N ILE A 283 2.59 18.94 -8.34
CA ILE A 283 2.01 20.07 -9.05
C ILE A 283 3.08 21.10 -9.39
N ASN A 284 3.92 21.47 -8.42
CA ASN A 284 4.91 22.55 -8.61
C ASN A 284 6.10 22.12 -9.48
N LEU A 285 6.49 20.85 -9.40
CA LEU A 285 7.55 20.28 -10.22
C LEU A 285 7.09 19.88 -11.62
N HIS A 286 5.77 19.85 -11.88
CA HIS A 286 5.16 19.38 -13.14
C HIS A 286 5.67 17.96 -13.51
N VAL A 287 5.86 17.10 -12.51
CA VAL A 287 6.31 15.72 -12.77
C VAL A 287 5.20 14.90 -13.41
N ALA A 288 5.59 14.06 -14.33
CA ALA A 288 4.67 13.19 -15.06
C ALA A 288 5.20 11.76 -15.14
N PRO A 289 4.33 10.75 -15.17
CA PRO A 289 4.76 9.39 -15.42
C PRO A 289 5.56 9.31 -16.71
N SER A 290 6.72 8.67 -16.65
CA SER A 290 7.62 8.52 -17.80
C SER A 290 8.25 7.12 -17.78
N ASP A 291 8.62 6.64 -18.98
CA ASP A 291 9.31 5.37 -19.09
C ASP A 291 10.64 5.41 -18.32
N GLY A 292 10.76 4.54 -17.32
CA GLY A 292 11.98 4.39 -16.54
C GLY A 292 12.08 5.21 -15.26
N HIS A 293 11.23 6.20 -15.05
CA HIS A 293 11.26 7.04 -13.85
C HIS A 293 9.87 7.20 -13.24
N THR A 294 9.67 6.72 -12.02
CA THR A 294 8.43 6.96 -11.26
C THR A 294 8.30 8.43 -10.90
N VAL A 295 7.07 8.88 -10.66
CA VAL A 295 6.79 10.25 -10.20
C VAL A 295 7.53 10.56 -8.90
N LEU A 296 7.57 9.59 -7.96
CA LEU A 296 8.33 9.72 -6.72
C LEU A 296 9.83 9.86 -6.97
N SER A 297 10.39 9.08 -7.92
CA SER A 297 11.79 9.16 -8.31
C SER A 297 12.16 10.54 -8.86
N GLN A 298 11.29 11.10 -9.72
CA GLN A 298 11.48 12.44 -10.26
C GLN A 298 11.48 13.50 -9.16
N MET A 299 10.52 13.45 -8.22
CA MET A 299 10.47 14.36 -7.07
C MET A 299 11.73 14.23 -6.19
N ALA A 300 12.15 13.00 -5.88
CA ALA A 300 13.36 12.77 -5.08
C ALA A 300 14.62 13.28 -5.78
N SER A 301 14.74 13.09 -7.09
CA SER A 301 15.84 13.61 -7.89
C SER A 301 15.86 15.15 -7.92
N ALA A 302 14.70 15.80 -8.08
CA ALA A 302 14.60 17.26 -8.06
C ALA A 302 14.99 17.86 -6.70
N VAL A 303 14.63 17.18 -5.60
CA VAL A 303 14.89 17.69 -4.25
C VAL A 303 16.31 17.38 -3.77
N PHE A 304 16.82 16.16 -3.98
CA PHE A 304 18.10 15.68 -3.42
C PHE A 304 19.18 15.43 -4.47
N GLY A 305 18.87 15.58 -5.78
CA GLY A 305 19.73 15.08 -6.83
C GLY A 305 19.83 13.56 -6.79
N HIS A 306 20.85 12.99 -7.45
CA HIS A 306 21.17 11.56 -7.38
C HIS A 306 22.11 11.22 -6.21
N GLY A 307 21.87 11.86 -5.05
CA GLY A 307 22.65 11.64 -3.83
C GLY A 307 22.15 10.45 -2.99
N PHE A 308 22.78 10.25 -1.82
CA PHE A 308 22.46 9.16 -0.89
C PHE A 308 20.97 9.07 -0.52
N MET A 309 20.32 10.23 -0.31
CA MET A 309 18.92 10.28 0.08
C MET A 309 17.97 9.80 -1.03
N TYR A 310 18.32 10.05 -2.30
CA TYR A 310 17.60 9.52 -3.45
C TYR A 310 17.54 7.98 -3.43
N TYR A 311 18.69 7.33 -3.24
CA TYR A 311 18.73 5.86 -3.19
C TYR A 311 18.03 5.29 -1.97
N ILE A 312 18.10 5.95 -0.81
CA ILE A 312 17.33 5.56 0.36
C ILE A 312 15.84 5.55 0.04
N ILE A 313 15.30 6.64 -0.53
CA ILE A 313 13.89 6.73 -0.89
C ILE A 313 13.51 5.59 -1.84
N GLN A 314 14.25 5.35 -2.91
CA GLN A 314 13.91 4.32 -3.89
C GLN A 314 13.97 2.90 -3.31
N ILE A 315 15.02 2.57 -2.58
CA ILE A 315 15.21 1.24 -1.99
C ILE A 315 14.14 0.97 -0.93
N PHE A 316 13.89 1.92 -0.02
CA PHE A 316 12.90 1.69 1.04
C PHE A 316 11.47 1.80 0.53
N THR A 317 11.21 2.55 -0.53
CA THR A 317 9.93 2.47 -1.28
C THR A 317 9.73 1.07 -1.85
N SER A 318 10.72 0.49 -2.48
CA SER A 318 10.62 -0.87 -3.00
C SER A 318 10.38 -1.89 -1.89
N ILE A 319 11.13 -1.82 -0.80
CA ILE A 319 11.00 -2.75 0.33
C ILE A 319 9.59 -2.63 0.95
N ILE A 320 9.10 -1.43 1.24
CA ILE A 320 7.78 -1.28 1.87
C ILE A 320 6.65 -1.76 0.96
N LEU A 321 6.77 -1.59 -0.34
CA LEU A 321 5.80 -2.11 -1.31
C LEU A 321 5.80 -3.65 -1.37
N ILE A 322 6.96 -4.29 -1.25
CA ILE A 322 7.06 -5.76 -1.10
C ILE A 322 6.38 -6.20 0.21
N LEU A 323 6.59 -5.47 1.30
CA LEU A 323 5.94 -5.75 2.58
C LEU A 323 4.42 -5.56 2.51
N ALA A 324 3.93 -4.55 1.78
CA ALA A 324 2.51 -4.36 1.53
C ALA A 324 1.88 -5.53 0.75
N ALA A 325 2.55 -6.01 -0.29
CA ALA A 325 2.11 -7.21 -0.99
C ALA A 325 2.00 -8.41 -0.04
N ASN A 326 2.92 -8.57 0.90
CA ASN A 326 2.89 -9.64 1.89
C ASN A 326 1.67 -9.54 2.84
N THR A 327 1.24 -8.33 3.23
CA THR A 327 0.04 -8.16 4.06
C THR A 327 -1.23 -8.62 3.34
N ALA A 328 -1.35 -8.32 2.04
CA ALA A 328 -2.46 -8.79 1.21
C ALA A 328 -2.48 -10.31 1.04
N TYR A 329 -1.31 -10.96 0.93
CA TYR A 329 -1.18 -12.43 0.94
C TYR A 329 -1.72 -13.08 2.22
N ASN A 330 -1.61 -12.40 3.36
CA ASN A 330 -2.16 -12.87 4.64
C ASN A 330 -3.65 -12.54 4.79
N GLY A 331 -4.10 -11.42 4.27
CA GLY A 331 -5.49 -10.94 4.39
C GLY A 331 -6.48 -11.77 3.58
N LEU A 332 -6.14 -12.15 2.36
CA LEU A 332 -7.02 -12.90 1.47
C LEU A 332 -7.42 -14.28 2.04
N PRO A 333 -6.52 -15.13 2.51
CA PRO A 333 -6.91 -16.41 3.12
C PRO A 333 -7.79 -16.24 4.36
N GLN A 334 -7.57 -15.22 5.19
CA GLN A 334 -8.40 -14.95 6.36
C GLN A 334 -9.84 -14.58 5.96
N LEU A 335 -10.00 -13.76 4.94
CA LEU A 335 -11.31 -13.42 4.40
C LEU A 335 -12.01 -14.65 3.80
N LEU A 336 -11.28 -15.47 3.02
CA LEU A 336 -11.82 -16.70 2.43
C LEU A 336 -12.22 -17.71 3.49
N TYR A 337 -11.48 -17.82 4.60
CA TYR A 337 -11.86 -18.65 5.73
C TYR A 337 -13.21 -18.23 6.33
N ILE A 338 -13.41 -16.92 6.57
CA ILE A 338 -14.69 -16.40 7.09
C ILE A 338 -15.84 -16.68 6.11
N LEU A 339 -15.62 -16.47 4.82
CA LEU A 339 -16.60 -16.73 3.78
C LEU A 339 -16.96 -18.22 3.64
N ALA A 340 -15.98 -19.11 3.84
CA ALA A 340 -16.18 -20.55 3.82
C ALA A 340 -17.01 -21.02 5.02
N HIS A 341 -16.71 -20.47 6.21
CA HIS A 341 -17.49 -20.71 7.42
C HIS A 341 -18.96 -20.25 7.27
N ASP A 342 -19.17 -19.14 6.55
CA ASP A 342 -20.50 -18.62 6.22
C ASP A 342 -21.18 -19.35 5.04
N GLY A 343 -20.49 -20.30 4.41
CA GLY A 343 -21.03 -21.14 3.34
C GLY A 343 -21.07 -20.51 1.95
N TYR A 344 -20.30 -19.42 1.72
CA TYR A 344 -20.25 -18.73 0.42
C TYR A 344 -19.11 -19.20 -0.49
N VAL A 345 -18.12 -19.90 0.09
CA VAL A 345 -16.96 -20.45 -0.63
C VAL A 345 -16.80 -21.92 -0.22
N PRO A 346 -16.20 -22.79 -1.06
CA PRO A 346 -16.00 -24.20 -0.72
C PRO A 346 -15.23 -24.36 0.60
N ARG A 347 -15.66 -25.34 1.44
CA ARG A 347 -15.08 -25.61 2.78
C ARG A 347 -13.58 -25.96 2.79
N ARG A 348 -12.98 -26.29 1.66
CA ARG A 348 -11.52 -26.46 1.54
C ARG A 348 -10.73 -25.20 1.94
N SER A 349 -11.37 -24.03 1.94
CA SER A 349 -10.79 -22.78 2.43
C SER A 349 -10.75 -22.67 3.96
N GLU A 350 -11.35 -23.61 4.70
CA GLU A 350 -11.28 -23.70 6.16
C GLU A 350 -10.01 -24.42 6.64
N GLU A 351 -9.31 -25.16 5.76
CA GLU A 351 -8.20 -26.04 6.14
C GLU A 351 -6.83 -25.36 6.13
N HIS A 352 -6.77 -24.01 5.92
CA HIS A 352 -5.50 -23.28 5.78
C HIS A 352 -5.34 -22.16 6.79
#